data_7e3b2d23e05962312da49bce02c9275e
#
_entry.id   7e3b2d23e05962312da49bce02c9275e
#
_cell.length_a   1.000
_cell.length_b   1.000
_cell.length_c   1.000
_cell.angle_alpha   90.00
_cell.angle_beta   90.00
_cell.angle_gamma   90.00
#
_symmetry.space_group_name_H-M   'P 1'
#
loop_
_entity.id
_entity.type
_entity.pdbx_description
1 polymer ?
#
loop_
_entity_poly.entity_id
_entity_poly.type
_entity_poly.pdbx_seq_one_letter_code
_entity_poly.pdbx_strand_id
1 'polypeptide(L)'
;NKEFQKVNLGGLTCDSEDYYNGETNLNQVYMPVIEEKQKEPLYIGFFHTGAYQESLGGYGGIQHCLIPAPKHVIIDRDEDGELTTRLFAKEQSFKSMMKTLGY
;
A
#
# COMPACT_ATOMS: atom_id res chain seq x y z
N ASN A 1 23.30 -4.37 14.80
CA ASN A 1 22.71 -5.70 14.92
C ASN A 1 21.18 -5.59 15.03
N LYS A 2 20.51 -5.85 13.91
CA LYS A 2 19.05 -5.86 13.88
C LYS A 2 18.56 -7.31 13.98
N GLU A 3 17.58 -7.50 14.80
CA GLU A 3 16.87 -8.78 14.85
C GLU A 3 15.82 -8.82 13.76
N PHE A 4 15.57 -10.03 13.25
CA PHE A 4 14.55 -10.27 12.23
C PHE A 4 13.53 -11.28 12.74
N GLN A 5 12.31 -11.12 12.28
CA GLN A 5 11.23 -12.06 12.61
C GLN A 5 10.53 -12.49 11.33
N LYS A 6 9.95 -13.66 11.37
CA LYS A 6 9.12 -14.15 10.27
C LYS A 6 7.74 -13.50 10.37
N VAL A 7 7.26 -12.98 9.26
CA VAL A 7 5.92 -12.37 9.18
C VAL A 7 5.21 -12.86 7.93
N ASN A 8 3.90 -12.86 7.97
CA ASN A 8 3.07 -13.06 6.80
C ASN A 8 2.56 -11.69 6.35
N LEU A 9 2.61 -11.44 5.04
CA LEU A 9 2.09 -10.20 4.48
C LEU A 9 0.77 -10.51 3.79
N GLY A 10 -0.30 -9.93 4.29
CA GLY A 10 -1.63 -10.04 3.71
C GLY A 10 -2.17 -8.69 3.29
N GLY A 11 -3.12 -8.69 2.36
CA GLY A 11 -3.81 -7.49 1.95
C GLY A 11 -5.10 -7.26 2.70
N LEU A 12 -5.82 -6.24 2.28
CA LEU A 12 -7.07 -5.82 2.90
C LEU A 12 -8.31 -6.16 2.06
N THR A 13 -8.11 -6.84 0.93
CA THR A 13 -9.22 -7.16 0.05
C THR A 13 -9.86 -8.51 0.40
N CYS A 14 -11.01 -8.79 -0.19
CA CYS A 14 -11.70 -10.06 -0.01
C CYS A 14 -11.16 -11.17 -0.93
N ASP A 15 -10.16 -10.87 -1.75
CA ASP A 15 -9.54 -11.87 -2.61
C ASP A 15 -8.80 -12.91 -1.77
N SER A 16 -9.09 -14.18 -2.00
CA SER A 16 -8.47 -15.27 -1.25
C SER A 16 -6.97 -15.39 -1.48
N GLU A 17 -6.46 -14.78 -2.55
CA GLU A 17 -5.03 -14.77 -2.88
C GLU A 17 -4.35 -13.46 -2.53
N ASP A 18 -5.01 -12.59 -1.75
CA ASP A 18 -4.47 -11.29 -1.36
C ASP A 18 -3.45 -11.44 -0.24
N TYR A 19 -2.34 -12.07 -0.57
CA TYR A 19 -1.20 -12.23 0.32
C TYR A 19 0.08 -12.33 -0.51
N TYR A 20 1.19 -12.00 0.11
CA TYR A 20 2.48 -12.14 -0.54
C TYR A 20 2.95 -13.59 -0.40
N ASN A 21 3.20 -14.23 -1.53
CA ASN A 21 3.73 -15.58 -1.61
C ASN A 21 5.07 -15.51 -2.35
N GLY A 22 6.15 -15.60 -1.62
CA GLY A 22 7.49 -15.52 -2.21
C GLY A 22 7.75 -16.64 -3.22
N GLU A 23 8.87 -16.53 -3.93
CA GLU A 23 9.25 -17.46 -4.99
C GLU A 23 9.32 -18.93 -4.56
N THR A 24 9.45 -19.17 -3.27
CA THR A 24 9.56 -20.51 -2.72
C THR A 24 8.25 -21.05 -2.18
N ASN A 25 7.13 -20.39 -2.43
CA ASN A 25 5.81 -20.73 -1.88
C ASN A 25 5.76 -20.69 -0.34
N LEU A 26 6.72 -20.03 0.27
CA LEU A 26 6.69 -19.78 1.70
C LEU A 26 5.98 -18.45 1.91
N ASN A 27 4.81 -18.49 2.52
CA ASN A 27 3.99 -17.30 2.76
C ASN A 27 4.58 -16.38 3.82
N GLN A 28 5.88 -16.45 4.03
CA GLN A 28 6.55 -15.73 5.10
C GLN A 28 7.76 -14.99 4.57
N VAL A 29 7.97 -13.80 5.10
CA VAL A 29 9.17 -13.02 4.85
C VAL A 29 9.82 -12.66 6.18
N TYR A 30 11.12 -12.36 6.13
CA TYR A 30 11.84 -11.90 7.30
C TYR A 30 11.84 -10.37 7.30
N MET A 31 11.37 -9.81 8.40
CA MET A 31 11.30 -8.36 8.58
C MET A 31 12.09 -7.96 9.82
N PRO A 32 12.71 -6.77 9.83
CA PRO A 32 13.32 -6.28 11.04
C PRO A 32 12.30 -6.13 12.16
N VAL A 33 12.69 -6.48 13.37
CA VAL A 33 11.83 -6.24 14.54
C VAL A 33 11.76 -4.74 14.79
N ILE A 34 10.56 -4.20 14.90
CA ILE A 34 10.33 -2.79 15.19
C ILE A 34 10.24 -2.61 16.70
N GLU A 35 11.15 -1.80 17.24
CA GLU A 35 11.12 -1.48 18.65
C GLU A 35 10.13 -0.33 18.92
N GLU A 36 9.45 -0.37 20.07
CA GLU A 36 8.49 0.67 20.45
C GLU A 36 9.11 2.06 20.49
N LYS A 37 10.41 2.14 20.78
CA LYS A 37 11.15 3.40 20.84
C LYS A 37 11.62 3.91 19.50
N GLN A 38 11.40 3.15 18.44
CA GLN A 38 11.83 3.54 17.09
C GLN A 38 11.00 4.72 16.62
N LYS A 39 11.68 5.82 16.29
CA LYS A 39 11.02 7.06 15.83
C LYS A 39 10.66 7.02 14.36
N GLU A 40 11.37 6.24 13.57
CA GLU A 40 11.15 6.16 12.14
C GLU A 40 10.30 4.94 11.80
N PRO A 41 9.26 5.11 10.98
CA PRO A 41 8.46 3.97 10.54
C PRO A 41 9.24 3.07 9.59
N LEU A 42 8.86 1.81 9.55
CA LEU A 42 9.36 0.88 8.54
C LEU A 42 8.49 1.01 7.29
N TYR A 43 9.14 1.24 6.15
CA TYR A 43 8.45 1.31 4.86
C TYR A 43 8.73 0.05 4.06
N ILE A 44 7.71 -0.44 3.39
CA ILE A 44 7.80 -1.62 2.51
C ILE A 44 7.31 -1.19 1.14
N GLY A 45 8.10 -1.48 0.10
CA GLY A 45 7.73 -1.17 -1.28
C GLY A 45 7.32 -2.42 -2.05
N PHE A 46 6.26 -2.31 -2.81
CA PHE A 46 5.84 -3.34 -3.76
C PHE A 46 5.88 -2.72 -5.15
N PHE A 47 6.67 -3.32 -6.04
CA PHE A 47 6.89 -2.77 -7.37
C PHE A 47 6.03 -3.50 -8.40
N HIS A 48 5.64 -2.80 -9.45
CA HIS A 48 4.83 -3.34 -10.55
C HIS A 48 3.50 -3.93 -10.09
N THR A 49 2.88 -3.26 -9.14
CA THR A 49 1.59 -3.67 -8.56
C THR A 49 0.54 -2.58 -8.78
N GLY A 50 -0.66 -2.80 -8.28
CA GLY A 50 -1.74 -1.81 -8.31
C GLY A 50 -2.87 -2.15 -9.27
N ALA A 51 -2.82 -3.31 -9.92
CA ALA A 51 -3.93 -3.75 -10.76
C ALA A 51 -5.21 -3.84 -9.91
N TYR A 52 -6.33 -3.39 -10.49
CA TYR A 52 -7.66 -3.40 -9.86
C TYR A 52 -7.80 -2.50 -8.63
N GLN A 53 -6.78 -1.71 -8.29
CA GLN A 53 -6.84 -0.83 -7.12
C GLN A 53 -8.04 0.11 -7.17
N GLU A 54 -8.29 0.71 -8.32
CA GLU A 54 -9.37 1.66 -8.49
C GLU A 54 -10.76 1.01 -8.41
N SER A 55 -10.85 -0.27 -8.78
CA SER A 55 -12.11 -1.00 -8.67
C SER A 55 -12.43 -1.42 -7.24
N LEU A 56 -11.40 -1.64 -6.43
CA LEU A 56 -11.56 -2.12 -5.07
C LEU A 56 -11.60 -0.99 -4.05
N GLY A 57 -10.92 0.11 -4.32
CA GLY A 57 -10.76 1.21 -3.39
C GLY A 57 -11.69 2.40 -3.64
N GLY A 58 -11.37 3.52 -2.98
CA GLY A 58 -12.13 4.76 -3.06
C GLY A 58 -11.94 5.53 -4.37
N TYR A 59 -12.39 6.76 -4.42
CA TYR A 59 -12.36 7.72 -5.55
C TYR A 59 -12.54 7.09 -6.93
N GLY A 60 -13.80 7.01 -7.39
CA GLY A 60 -14.13 6.49 -8.71
C GLY A 60 -14.21 4.97 -8.80
N GLY A 61 -13.79 4.27 -7.78
CA GLY A 61 -13.96 2.82 -7.68
C GLY A 61 -15.31 2.45 -7.11
N ILE A 62 -15.61 1.18 -7.12
CA ILE A 62 -16.85 0.66 -6.55
C ILE A 62 -16.77 0.47 -5.03
N GLN A 63 -15.59 0.72 -4.48
CA GLN A 63 -15.32 0.59 -3.04
C GLN A 63 -15.73 -0.78 -2.47
N HIS A 64 -15.54 -1.80 -3.29
CA HIS A 64 -15.97 -3.16 -2.99
C HIS A 64 -15.44 -3.68 -1.66
N CYS A 65 -14.21 -3.34 -1.33
CA CYS A 65 -13.56 -3.80 -0.10
C CYS A 65 -13.47 -2.72 0.98
N LEU A 66 -14.19 -1.61 0.83
CA LEU A 66 -14.21 -0.51 1.78
C LEU A 66 -12.81 0.01 2.10
N ILE A 67 -11.97 0.09 1.09
CA ILE A 67 -10.58 0.56 1.24
C ILE A 67 -10.51 2.01 0.77
N PRO A 68 -10.08 2.96 1.63
CA PRO A 68 -9.88 4.34 1.19
C PRO A 68 -8.82 4.43 0.10
N ALA A 69 -8.97 5.39 -0.81
CA ALA A 69 -8.00 5.60 -1.87
C ALA A 69 -6.65 6.01 -1.28
N PRO A 70 -5.53 5.41 -1.75
CA PRO A 70 -4.21 5.81 -1.32
C PRO A 70 -3.77 7.12 -1.95
N LYS A 71 -2.72 7.70 -1.42
CA LYS A 71 -2.08 8.85 -2.05
C LYS A 71 -1.43 8.42 -3.36
N HIS A 72 -1.68 9.16 -4.42
CA HIS A 72 -1.04 8.91 -5.72
C HIS A 72 0.01 9.98 -5.98
N VAL A 73 1.24 9.55 -6.16
CA VAL A 73 2.36 10.43 -6.49
C VAL A 73 2.91 10.00 -7.84
N ILE A 74 3.09 10.96 -8.74
CA ILE A 74 3.72 10.70 -10.03
C ILE A 74 5.19 11.05 -9.91
N ILE A 75 6.03 10.09 -10.27
CA ILE A 75 7.48 10.26 -10.29
C ILE A 75 7.92 10.22 -11.75
N ASP A 76 8.63 11.26 -12.19
CA ASP A 76 9.04 11.38 -13.57
C ASP A 76 10.49 11.91 -13.63
N ARG A 77 11.08 11.91 -14.83
CA ARG A 77 12.38 12.52 -15.06
C ARG A 77 12.17 13.77 -15.89
N ASP A 78 12.86 14.85 -15.50
CA ASP A 78 12.89 16.06 -16.29
C ASP A 78 13.90 15.95 -17.44
N GLU A 79 14.07 17.03 -18.20
CA GLU A 79 14.99 17.08 -19.34
C GLU A 79 16.44 16.85 -18.93
N ASP A 80 16.80 17.19 -17.71
CA ASP A 80 18.15 17.03 -17.17
C ASP A 80 18.39 15.65 -16.55
N GLY A 81 17.38 14.79 -16.56
CA GLY A 81 17.46 13.46 -15.97
C GLY A 81 17.22 13.43 -14.48
N GLU A 82 16.87 14.54 -13.87
CA GLU A 82 16.55 14.63 -12.45
C GLU A 82 15.15 14.08 -12.18
N LEU A 83 14.99 13.37 -11.07
CA LEU A 83 13.69 12.86 -10.65
C LEU A 83 12.83 13.99 -10.10
N THR A 84 11.61 14.07 -10.60
CA THR A 84 10.61 15.01 -10.13
C THR A 84 9.43 14.26 -9.57
N THR A 85 8.77 14.81 -8.56
CA THR A 85 7.57 14.23 -7.97
C THR A 85 6.47 15.27 -7.94
N ARG A 86 5.24 14.79 -8.15
CA ARG A 86 4.07 15.64 -7.96
C ARG A 86 2.93 14.83 -7.39
N LEU A 87 2.12 15.47 -6.57
CA LEU A 87 0.93 14.84 -6.02
C LEU A 87 -0.15 14.80 -7.11
N PHE A 88 -0.53 13.59 -7.51
CA PHE A 88 -1.63 13.41 -8.47
C PHE A 88 -2.98 13.41 -7.76
N ALA A 89 -3.08 12.67 -6.66
CA ALA A 89 -4.29 12.61 -5.85
C ALA A 89 -3.92 12.43 -4.38
N LYS A 90 -4.59 13.20 -3.54
CA LYS A 90 -4.43 13.10 -2.10
C LYS A 90 -5.09 11.82 -1.60
N GLU A 91 -4.58 11.25 -0.53
CA GLU A 91 -5.19 10.08 0.10
C GLU A 91 -6.60 10.40 0.61
N GLN A 92 -7.49 9.43 0.51
CA GLN A 92 -8.84 9.54 1.04
C GLN A 92 -8.85 9.15 2.51
N SER A 93 -9.50 9.96 3.34
CA SER A 93 -9.71 9.59 4.73
C SER A 93 -10.80 8.53 4.85
N PHE A 94 -10.75 7.72 5.89
CA PHE A 94 -11.81 6.76 6.17
C PHE A 94 -13.16 7.45 6.34
N LYS A 95 -13.16 8.60 7.00
CA LYS A 95 -14.38 9.39 7.18
C LYS A 95 -14.99 9.83 5.85
N SER A 96 -14.15 10.29 4.91
CA SER A 96 -14.61 10.69 3.58
C SER A 96 -15.20 9.50 2.83
N MET A 97 -14.56 8.35 2.90
CA MET A 97 -15.07 7.14 2.27
C MET A 97 -16.43 6.74 2.85
N MET A 98 -16.57 6.77 4.15
CA MET A 98 -17.84 6.42 4.82
C MET A 98 -18.95 7.38 4.43
N LYS A 99 -18.66 8.67 4.27
CA LYS A 99 -19.64 9.65 3.78
C LYS A 99 -20.12 9.31 2.39
N THR A 100 -19.22 8.94 1.51
CA THR A 100 -19.58 8.54 0.14
C THR A 100 -20.55 7.35 0.14
N LEU A 101 -20.43 6.46 1.12
CA LEU A 101 -21.29 5.30 1.27
C LEU A 101 -22.60 5.60 2.00
N GLY A 102 -22.80 6.84 2.44
CA GLY A 102 -24.05 7.27 3.07
C GLY A 102 -24.07 7.20 4.59
N TYR A 103 -22.91 7.06 5.19
CA TYR A 103 -22.82 7.01 6.65
C TYR A 103 -22.55 8.38 7.28
#